data_0ac3cee1f791970f8ca12a9b80f8af4f
#
_entry.id   0ac3cee1f791970f8ca12a9b80f8af4f
#
_cell.length_a   1.000
_cell.length_b   1.000
_cell.length_c   1.000
_cell.angle_alpha   90.00
_cell.angle_beta   90.00
_cell.angle_gamma   90.00
#
_symmetry.space_group_name_H-M   'P 1'
#
loop_
_entity.id
_entity.type
_entity.pdbx_description
1 polymer ?
#
loop_
_entity_poly.entity_id
_entity_poly.type
_entity_poly.pdbx_seq_one_letter_code
_entity_poly.pdbx_strand_id
1 'polypeptide(L)'
;LNTFLNAMTYPDKTVYPVASTNDKDFQNLMDVYCDAVFHPNCVKNPHTFSQEGWHYTLDEKGNLGYSGVVYNEMRGAFSEPESVLERYIFHSLFPDTTYGNESGGDPEDIPNLTYEAFQAFHARYYHPSNSYIILYGDLDMEEKLKWLDAQYLVEYTKINPDSEIARQKSFQKMSEETEYYPISKEENPEGKAYFSYNFVLDIDQDAKKSLAFSYIGHALISGPGAVLKQRLLEEGLGEDIFGGYADGVLQHYFTITAKNAKEEDKARFLEVIQDCIREAS
;
A
#
# COMPACT_ATOMS: atom_id res chain seq x y z
N LEU A 1 4.52 -28.08 -13.27
CA LEU A 1 5.16 -26.77 -13.53
C LEU A 1 5.18 -25.99 -12.24
N ASN A 2 6.35 -25.50 -11.83
CA ASN A 2 6.48 -24.55 -10.74
C ASN A 2 6.33 -23.14 -11.34
N THR A 3 5.07 -22.67 -11.40
CA THR A 3 4.70 -21.39 -11.97
C THR A 3 4.22 -20.47 -10.85
N PHE A 4 4.74 -19.25 -10.80
CA PHE A 4 4.25 -18.18 -9.94
C PHE A 4 3.74 -17.03 -10.79
N LEU A 5 2.61 -16.49 -10.42
CA LEU A 5 2.02 -15.29 -11.02
C LEU A 5 1.24 -14.49 -9.97
N ASN A 6 1.32 -13.16 -10.05
CA ASN A 6 0.58 -12.28 -9.17
C ASN A 6 0.45 -10.89 -9.79
N ALA A 7 -0.37 -10.03 -9.17
CA ALA A 7 -0.39 -8.59 -9.36
C ALA A 7 -0.44 -7.94 -7.98
N MET A 8 0.44 -6.96 -7.74
CA MET A 8 0.60 -6.33 -6.43
C MET A 8 0.46 -4.81 -6.59
N THR A 9 -0.48 -4.22 -5.88
CA THR A 9 -0.70 -2.77 -5.85
C THR A 9 0.03 -2.18 -4.64
N TYR A 10 0.84 -1.17 -4.89
CA TYR A 10 1.56 -0.38 -3.89
C TYR A 10 1.13 1.09 -3.98
N PRO A 11 1.44 1.92 -3.00
CA PRO A 11 1.05 3.33 -3.03
C PRO A 11 1.57 4.14 -4.23
N ASP A 12 2.66 3.70 -4.86
CA ASP A 12 3.33 4.43 -5.94
C ASP A 12 3.63 3.58 -7.19
N LYS A 13 3.29 2.31 -7.18
CA LYS A 13 3.55 1.38 -8.29
C LYS A 13 2.61 0.19 -8.26
N THR A 14 2.45 -0.45 -9.40
CA THR A 14 1.84 -1.78 -9.51
C THR A 14 2.88 -2.73 -10.09
N VAL A 15 3.04 -3.90 -9.50
CA VAL A 15 4.04 -4.89 -9.89
C VAL A 15 3.34 -6.16 -10.35
N TYR A 16 3.76 -6.68 -11.49
CA TYR A 16 3.22 -7.89 -12.12
C TYR A 16 4.31 -8.98 -12.18
N PRO A 17 4.61 -9.66 -11.06
CA PRO A 17 5.66 -10.65 -11.01
C PRO A 17 5.20 -11.99 -11.59
N VAL A 18 6.04 -12.57 -12.44
CA VAL A 18 5.84 -13.93 -12.96
C VAL A 18 7.15 -14.71 -12.86
N ALA A 19 7.06 -15.99 -12.60
CA ALA A 19 8.23 -16.88 -12.59
C ALA A 19 7.85 -18.29 -13.05
N SER A 20 8.75 -18.94 -13.76
CA SER A 20 8.65 -20.37 -14.13
C SER A 20 10.02 -20.98 -14.24
N THR A 21 10.10 -22.27 -13.97
CA THR A 21 11.31 -23.10 -14.21
C THR A 21 11.34 -23.69 -15.61
N ASN A 22 10.34 -23.42 -16.45
CA ASN A 22 10.24 -23.90 -17.82
C ASN A 22 10.25 -22.71 -18.79
N ASP A 23 11.20 -22.68 -19.72
CA ASP A 23 11.40 -21.55 -20.63
C ASP A 23 10.19 -21.27 -21.53
N LYS A 24 9.50 -22.31 -22.02
CA LYS A 24 8.30 -22.14 -22.84
C LYS A 24 7.13 -21.57 -22.02
N ASP A 25 6.98 -22.01 -20.79
CA ASP A 25 5.97 -21.48 -19.85
C ASP A 25 6.31 -20.04 -19.48
N PHE A 26 7.57 -19.74 -19.21
CA PHE A 26 8.03 -18.38 -18.96
C PHE A 26 7.76 -17.44 -20.14
N GLN A 27 8.01 -17.89 -21.37
CA GLN A 27 7.69 -17.13 -22.58
C GLN A 27 6.19 -16.84 -22.70
N ASN A 28 5.33 -17.81 -22.41
CA ASN A 28 3.88 -17.63 -22.41
C ASN A 28 3.43 -16.64 -21.31
N LEU A 29 4.05 -16.71 -20.13
CA LEU A 29 3.78 -15.77 -19.03
C LEU A 29 4.16 -14.34 -19.40
N MET A 30 5.32 -14.15 -20.05
CA MET A 30 5.73 -12.84 -20.55
C MET A 30 4.69 -12.27 -21.53
N ASP A 31 4.22 -13.09 -22.47
CA ASP A 31 3.23 -12.67 -23.47
C ASP A 31 1.89 -12.29 -22.82
N VAL A 32 1.34 -13.18 -22.01
CA VAL A 32 0.06 -12.95 -21.33
C VAL A 32 0.12 -11.71 -20.41
N TYR A 33 1.21 -11.54 -19.66
CA TYR A 33 1.31 -10.41 -18.72
C TYR A 33 1.60 -9.09 -19.42
N CYS A 34 2.43 -9.07 -20.47
CA CYS A 34 2.61 -7.86 -21.27
C CYS A 34 1.30 -7.43 -21.96
N ASP A 35 0.54 -8.37 -22.51
CA ASP A 35 -0.76 -8.08 -23.09
C ASP A 35 -1.76 -7.58 -22.05
N ALA A 36 -1.83 -8.25 -20.89
CA ALA A 36 -2.73 -7.85 -19.79
C ALA A 36 -2.40 -6.45 -19.23
N VAL A 37 -1.13 -6.06 -19.22
CA VAL A 37 -0.70 -4.75 -18.69
C VAL A 37 -0.87 -3.64 -19.72
N PHE A 38 -0.41 -3.85 -20.96
CA PHE A 38 -0.44 -2.81 -22.00
C PHE A 38 -1.75 -2.76 -22.79
N HIS A 39 -2.46 -3.89 -22.92
CA HIS A 39 -3.66 -4.00 -23.75
C HIS A 39 -4.86 -4.64 -23.01
N PRO A 40 -5.14 -4.31 -21.74
CA PRO A 40 -6.13 -5.02 -20.95
C PRO A 40 -7.55 -4.93 -21.56
N ASN A 41 -8.29 -6.02 -21.43
CA ASN A 41 -9.66 -6.09 -21.95
C ASN A 41 -10.62 -5.08 -21.30
N CYS A 42 -10.40 -4.73 -20.05
CA CYS A 42 -11.22 -3.77 -19.33
C CYS A 42 -11.19 -2.36 -19.92
N VAL A 43 -10.10 -1.97 -20.61
CA VAL A 43 -10.02 -0.71 -21.35
C VAL A 43 -10.86 -0.73 -22.66
N LYS A 44 -11.04 -1.91 -23.24
CA LYS A 44 -11.78 -2.11 -24.50
C LYS A 44 -13.26 -2.44 -24.29
N ASN A 45 -13.60 -2.98 -23.12
CA ASN A 45 -14.93 -3.49 -22.81
C ASN A 45 -15.47 -2.90 -21.51
N PRO A 46 -16.47 -2.01 -21.56
CA PRO A 46 -17.05 -1.40 -20.36
C PRO A 46 -17.74 -2.41 -19.44
N HIS A 47 -18.20 -3.55 -19.96
CA HIS A 47 -18.78 -4.60 -19.10
C HIS A 47 -17.75 -5.24 -18.20
N THR A 48 -16.51 -5.41 -18.68
CA THR A 48 -15.40 -5.90 -17.83
C THR A 48 -15.09 -4.90 -16.72
N PHE A 49 -15.03 -3.60 -17.04
CA PHE A 49 -14.86 -2.57 -16.02
C PHE A 49 -15.99 -2.60 -14.98
N SER A 50 -17.25 -2.73 -15.40
CA SER A 50 -18.38 -2.79 -14.47
C SER A 50 -18.36 -4.04 -13.60
N GLN A 51 -17.96 -5.19 -14.13
CA GLN A 51 -17.85 -6.44 -13.38
C GLN A 51 -16.73 -6.39 -12.34
N GLU A 52 -15.55 -5.97 -12.75
CA GLU A 52 -14.36 -5.99 -11.89
C GLU A 52 -14.31 -4.77 -10.96
N GLY A 53 -14.64 -3.58 -11.45
CA GLY A 53 -14.60 -2.33 -10.69
C GLY A 53 -15.82 -2.18 -9.78
N TRP A 54 -16.91 -1.64 -10.34
CA TRP A 54 -18.15 -1.45 -9.62
C TRP A 54 -19.37 -1.34 -10.55
N HIS A 55 -20.55 -1.70 -10.05
CA HIS A 55 -21.84 -1.53 -10.71
C HIS A 55 -22.98 -1.46 -9.70
N TYR A 56 -24.14 -0.97 -10.14
CA TYR A 56 -25.35 -1.02 -9.33
C TYR A 56 -25.89 -2.45 -9.25
N THR A 57 -26.39 -2.81 -8.06
CA THR A 57 -27.08 -4.07 -7.81
C THR A 57 -28.36 -3.84 -7.02
N LEU A 58 -29.30 -4.78 -7.09
CA LEU A 58 -30.49 -4.79 -6.24
C LEU A 58 -30.41 -6.00 -5.30
N ASP A 59 -30.70 -5.77 -4.02
CA ASP A 59 -30.86 -6.86 -3.07
C ASP A 59 -32.19 -7.60 -3.27
N GLU A 60 -32.40 -8.69 -2.53
CA GLU A 60 -33.64 -9.49 -2.60
C GLU A 60 -34.89 -8.69 -2.25
N LYS A 61 -34.79 -7.57 -1.59
CA LYS A 61 -35.88 -6.65 -1.21
C LYS A 61 -36.06 -5.51 -2.20
N GLY A 62 -35.23 -5.43 -3.24
CA GLY A 62 -35.25 -4.39 -4.25
C GLY A 62 -34.54 -3.09 -3.84
N ASN A 63 -33.73 -3.11 -2.79
CA ASN A 63 -32.92 -1.94 -2.43
C ASN A 63 -31.71 -1.83 -3.35
N LEU A 64 -31.43 -0.62 -3.80
CA LEU A 64 -30.25 -0.31 -4.62
C LEU A 64 -28.99 -0.35 -3.78
N GLY A 65 -27.95 -0.98 -4.31
CA GLY A 65 -26.62 -1.03 -3.72
C GLY A 65 -25.53 -1.03 -4.78
N TYR A 66 -24.30 -1.18 -4.33
CA TYR A 66 -23.11 -1.32 -5.18
C TYR A 66 -22.51 -2.72 -5.06
N SER A 67 -21.92 -3.21 -6.13
CA SER A 67 -21.17 -4.46 -6.20
C SER A 67 -20.04 -4.32 -7.22
N GLY A 68 -19.11 -5.24 -7.21
CA GLY A 68 -17.93 -5.30 -8.07
C GLY A 68 -16.82 -6.03 -7.33
N VAL A 69 -15.89 -6.63 -8.04
CA VAL A 69 -14.80 -7.38 -7.39
C VAL A 69 -13.95 -6.43 -6.51
N VAL A 70 -13.41 -5.36 -7.11
CA VAL A 70 -12.59 -4.37 -6.38
C VAL A 70 -13.41 -3.67 -5.30
N TYR A 71 -14.63 -3.24 -5.60
CA TYR A 71 -15.50 -2.59 -4.62
C TYR A 71 -15.74 -3.47 -3.38
N ASN A 72 -16.05 -4.75 -3.58
CA ASN A 72 -16.32 -5.67 -2.48
C ASN A 72 -15.06 -6.00 -1.68
N GLU A 73 -13.90 -6.15 -2.35
CA GLU A 73 -12.61 -6.38 -1.72
C GLU A 73 -12.22 -5.20 -0.81
N MET A 74 -12.32 -3.98 -1.33
CA MET A 74 -11.99 -2.78 -0.56
C MET A 74 -12.96 -2.55 0.60
N ARG A 75 -14.26 -2.83 0.42
CA ARG A 75 -15.21 -2.82 1.54
C ARG A 75 -14.83 -3.81 2.65
N GLY A 76 -14.32 -4.98 2.27
CA GLY A 76 -13.79 -5.96 3.22
C GLY A 76 -12.56 -5.43 3.96
N ALA A 77 -11.58 -4.90 3.23
CA ALA A 77 -10.36 -4.34 3.80
C ALA A 77 -10.65 -3.19 4.80
N PHE A 78 -11.61 -2.33 4.49
CA PHE A 78 -12.02 -1.22 5.36
C PHE A 78 -12.81 -1.64 6.61
N SER A 79 -13.14 -2.92 6.77
CA SER A 79 -13.71 -3.44 8.02
C SER A 79 -12.66 -3.89 9.03
N GLU A 80 -11.39 -4.03 8.63
CA GLU A 80 -10.29 -4.47 9.49
C GLU A 80 -9.64 -3.27 10.20
N PRO A 81 -9.54 -3.26 11.54
CA PRO A 81 -9.03 -2.11 12.31
C PRO A 81 -7.63 -1.66 11.90
N GLU A 82 -6.72 -2.59 11.66
CA GLU A 82 -5.34 -2.28 11.26
C GLU A 82 -5.28 -1.65 9.87
N SER A 83 -6.12 -2.09 8.93
CA SER A 83 -6.20 -1.49 7.59
C SER A 83 -6.74 -0.05 7.65
N VAL A 84 -7.74 0.20 8.50
CA VAL A 84 -8.25 1.55 8.75
C VAL A 84 -7.15 2.42 9.34
N LEU A 85 -6.42 1.92 10.34
CA LEU A 85 -5.32 2.65 10.97
C LEU A 85 -4.22 3.00 9.96
N GLU A 86 -3.75 2.04 9.15
CA GLU A 86 -2.70 2.24 8.15
C GLU A 86 -3.08 3.33 7.15
N ARG A 87 -4.32 3.31 6.66
CA ARG A 87 -4.85 4.35 5.78
C ARG A 87 -4.74 5.74 6.39
N TYR A 88 -5.16 5.90 7.65
CA TYR A 88 -5.09 7.20 8.33
C TYR A 88 -3.66 7.61 8.66
N ILE A 89 -2.77 6.68 8.94
CA ILE A 89 -1.33 6.96 9.07
C ILE A 89 -0.81 7.58 7.77
N PHE A 90 -1.07 6.95 6.61
CA PHE A 90 -0.63 7.49 5.32
C PHE A 90 -1.28 8.84 4.99
N HIS A 91 -2.58 8.97 5.22
CA HIS A 91 -3.30 10.22 5.01
C HIS A 91 -2.74 11.36 5.86
N SER A 92 -2.42 11.11 7.13
CA SER A 92 -1.86 12.10 8.04
C SER A 92 -0.40 12.46 7.76
N LEU A 93 0.42 11.47 7.35
CA LEU A 93 1.83 11.69 7.05
C LEU A 93 2.09 12.31 5.66
N PHE A 94 1.20 12.07 4.70
CA PHE A 94 1.41 12.42 3.30
C PHE A 94 0.20 13.10 2.63
N PRO A 95 -0.49 14.06 3.28
CA PRO A 95 -1.74 14.63 2.79
C PRO A 95 -1.63 15.36 1.44
N ASP A 96 -0.44 15.86 1.09
CA ASP A 96 -0.22 16.65 -0.12
C ASP A 96 0.35 15.83 -1.29
N THR A 97 0.44 14.50 -1.15
CA THR A 97 1.08 13.63 -2.14
C THR A 97 0.18 12.45 -2.52
N THR A 98 0.61 11.67 -3.51
CA THR A 98 -0.12 10.44 -3.92
C THR A 98 -0.23 9.42 -2.78
N TYR A 99 0.70 9.43 -1.83
CA TYR A 99 0.67 8.52 -0.69
C TYR A 99 -0.48 8.77 0.30
N GLY A 100 -1.09 9.95 0.27
CA GLY A 100 -2.31 10.25 1.03
C GLY A 100 -3.58 9.60 0.47
N ASN A 101 -3.52 9.02 -0.73
CA ASN A 101 -4.64 8.31 -1.33
C ASN A 101 -4.59 6.81 -1.00
N GLU A 102 -5.76 6.18 -0.91
CA GLU A 102 -5.86 4.73 -0.81
C GLU A 102 -5.59 4.08 -2.17
N SER A 103 -4.53 3.27 -2.26
CA SER A 103 -4.07 2.69 -3.53
C SER A 103 -5.02 1.64 -4.12
N GLY A 104 -5.77 0.93 -3.27
CA GLY A 104 -6.82 0.00 -3.71
C GLY A 104 -8.15 0.68 -4.02
N GLY A 105 -8.29 1.94 -3.65
CA GLY A 105 -9.51 2.74 -3.78
C GLY A 105 -10.37 2.76 -2.53
N ASP A 106 -10.87 3.93 -2.18
CA ASP A 106 -11.84 4.09 -1.10
C ASP A 106 -13.22 3.61 -1.55
N PRO A 107 -13.91 2.73 -0.81
CA PRO A 107 -15.26 2.29 -1.14
C PRO A 107 -16.30 3.41 -1.27
N GLU A 108 -16.07 4.56 -0.64
CA GLU A 108 -16.94 5.74 -0.80
C GLU A 108 -16.67 6.48 -2.11
N ASP A 109 -15.45 6.40 -2.64
CA ASP A 109 -15.03 7.07 -3.86
C ASP A 109 -15.11 6.18 -5.11
N ILE A 110 -14.93 4.87 -4.98
CA ILE A 110 -14.99 3.92 -6.10
C ILE A 110 -16.25 4.10 -6.97
N PRO A 111 -17.47 4.29 -6.40
CA PRO A 111 -18.67 4.51 -7.21
C PRO A 111 -18.71 5.83 -8.00
N ASN A 112 -17.78 6.74 -7.73
CA ASN A 112 -17.65 8.00 -8.48
C ASN A 112 -16.73 7.85 -9.72
N LEU A 113 -16.02 6.73 -9.86
CA LEU A 113 -15.13 6.48 -10.98
C LEU A 113 -15.94 6.18 -12.24
N THR A 114 -15.63 6.89 -13.33
CA THR A 114 -16.23 6.65 -14.64
C THR A 114 -15.32 5.78 -15.51
N TYR A 115 -15.91 5.14 -16.48
CA TYR A 115 -15.17 4.33 -17.45
C TYR A 115 -14.16 5.19 -18.26
N GLU A 116 -14.53 6.42 -18.61
CA GLU A 116 -13.67 7.37 -19.32
C GLU A 116 -12.47 7.79 -18.46
N ALA A 117 -12.67 8.05 -17.17
CA ALA A 117 -11.58 8.37 -16.24
C ALA A 117 -10.62 7.18 -16.07
N PHE A 118 -11.15 5.96 -15.97
CA PHE A 118 -10.36 4.74 -15.94
C PHE A 118 -9.52 4.55 -17.21
N GLN A 119 -10.12 4.73 -18.40
CA GLN A 119 -9.39 4.64 -19.67
C GLN A 119 -8.28 5.70 -19.77
N ALA A 120 -8.57 6.94 -19.37
CA ALA A 120 -7.60 8.03 -19.39
C ALA A 120 -6.43 7.77 -18.43
N PHE A 121 -6.70 7.22 -17.25
CA PHE A 121 -5.68 6.82 -16.29
C PHE A 121 -4.76 5.74 -16.86
N HIS A 122 -5.33 4.67 -17.42
CA HIS A 122 -4.55 3.61 -18.05
C HIS A 122 -3.69 4.14 -19.19
N ALA A 123 -4.27 4.91 -20.13
CA ALA A 123 -3.56 5.46 -21.27
C ALA A 123 -2.39 6.38 -20.87
N ARG A 124 -2.52 7.08 -19.74
CA ARG A 124 -1.47 7.98 -19.23
C ARG A 124 -0.34 7.22 -18.53
N TYR A 125 -0.67 6.31 -17.63
CA TYR A 125 0.31 5.73 -16.70
C TYR A 125 0.80 4.34 -17.09
N TYR A 126 0.01 3.55 -17.83
CA TYR A 126 0.37 2.21 -18.29
C TYR A 126 1.04 2.23 -19.67
N HIS A 127 2.01 3.11 -19.80
CA HIS A 127 2.81 3.27 -21.02
C HIS A 127 4.22 2.72 -20.77
N PRO A 128 4.88 2.07 -21.76
CA PRO A 128 6.24 1.54 -21.59
C PRO A 128 7.27 2.56 -21.08
N SER A 129 7.10 3.86 -21.40
CA SER A 129 7.96 4.93 -20.87
C SER A 129 7.83 5.13 -19.34
N ASN A 130 6.79 4.57 -18.71
CA ASN A 130 6.52 4.62 -17.28
C ASN A 130 6.65 3.25 -16.63
N SER A 131 7.39 2.34 -17.23
CA SER A 131 7.56 0.98 -16.73
C SER A 131 9.03 0.60 -16.57
N TYR A 132 9.27 -0.34 -15.66
CA TYR A 132 10.51 -1.09 -15.56
C TYR A 132 10.22 -2.56 -15.82
N ILE A 133 10.85 -3.13 -16.85
CA ILE A 133 10.76 -4.55 -17.16
C ILE A 133 12.05 -5.21 -16.69
N ILE A 134 11.94 -6.11 -15.73
CA ILE A 134 13.08 -6.79 -15.09
C ILE A 134 13.03 -8.25 -15.48
N LEU A 135 14.07 -8.74 -16.17
CA LEU A 135 14.26 -10.15 -16.49
C LEU A 135 15.39 -10.71 -15.64
N TYR A 136 15.16 -11.84 -15.01
CA TYR A 136 16.15 -12.49 -14.15
C TYR A 136 16.06 -14.02 -14.27
N GLY A 137 17.20 -14.70 -14.38
CA GLY A 137 17.29 -16.15 -14.40
C GLY A 137 18.24 -16.68 -15.47
N ASP A 138 18.26 -18.01 -15.60
CA ASP A 138 19.01 -18.72 -16.65
C ASP A 138 18.17 -18.76 -17.94
N LEU A 139 18.32 -17.71 -18.75
CA LEU A 139 17.55 -17.50 -19.99
C LEU A 139 18.40 -16.80 -21.05
N ASP A 140 18.05 -16.97 -22.33
CA ASP A 140 18.64 -16.18 -23.41
C ASP A 140 18.11 -14.74 -23.36
N MET A 141 18.84 -13.88 -22.66
CA MET A 141 18.46 -12.49 -22.43
C MET A 141 18.31 -11.73 -23.74
N GLU A 142 19.18 -11.96 -24.73
CA GLU A 142 19.13 -11.26 -26.00
C GLU A 142 17.88 -11.64 -26.80
N GLU A 143 17.52 -12.91 -26.82
CA GLU A 143 16.29 -13.40 -27.45
C GLU A 143 15.06 -12.77 -26.79
N LYS A 144 14.97 -12.77 -25.47
CA LYS A 144 13.83 -12.22 -24.73
C LYS A 144 13.69 -10.70 -24.93
N LEU A 145 14.79 -9.97 -24.93
CA LEU A 145 14.76 -8.52 -25.19
C LEU A 145 14.32 -8.19 -26.61
N LYS A 146 14.82 -8.93 -27.63
CA LYS A 146 14.39 -8.78 -29.03
C LYS A 146 12.89 -9.08 -29.18
N TRP A 147 12.42 -10.10 -28.50
CA TRP A 147 11.01 -10.48 -28.53
C TRP A 147 10.13 -9.39 -27.89
N LEU A 148 10.50 -8.87 -26.71
CA LEU A 148 9.78 -7.77 -26.05
C LEU A 148 9.71 -6.53 -26.95
N ASP A 149 10.83 -6.14 -27.53
CA ASP A 149 10.88 -4.99 -28.44
C ASP A 149 9.95 -5.18 -29.61
N ALA A 150 10.06 -6.30 -30.34
CA ALA A 150 9.29 -6.57 -31.55
C ALA A 150 7.79 -6.78 -31.29
N GLN A 151 7.39 -7.35 -30.16
CA GLN A 151 5.99 -7.66 -29.88
C GLN A 151 5.24 -6.55 -29.15
N TYR A 152 5.93 -5.79 -28.27
CA TYR A 152 5.25 -4.86 -27.36
C TYR A 152 5.78 -3.43 -27.41
N LEU A 153 7.06 -3.20 -27.72
CA LEU A 153 7.65 -1.87 -27.52
C LEU A 153 7.82 -1.06 -28.78
N VAL A 154 8.00 -1.71 -29.94
CA VAL A 154 8.36 -1.07 -31.23
C VAL A 154 7.36 -0.01 -31.71
N GLU A 155 6.08 -0.14 -31.37
CA GLU A 155 5.03 0.80 -31.79
C GLU A 155 4.91 2.03 -30.87
N TYR A 156 5.57 2.01 -29.72
CA TYR A 156 5.50 3.11 -28.76
C TYR A 156 6.59 4.14 -29.00
N THR A 157 6.21 5.42 -28.90
CA THR A 157 7.16 6.53 -28.85
C THR A 157 7.28 7.03 -27.41
N LYS A 158 8.48 7.45 -27.00
CA LYS A 158 8.71 7.95 -25.65
C LYS A 158 7.79 9.12 -25.32
N ILE A 159 7.09 9.04 -24.21
CA ILE A 159 6.29 10.12 -23.62
C ILE A 159 6.82 10.49 -22.22
N ASN A 160 6.38 11.66 -21.73
CA ASN A 160 6.51 12.01 -20.30
C ASN A 160 5.11 11.88 -19.66
N PRO A 161 4.86 10.84 -18.85
CA PRO A 161 3.56 10.62 -18.22
C PRO A 161 3.28 11.58 -17.06
N ASP A 162 4.28 12.39 -16.64
CA ASP A 162 4.20 13.26 -15.46
C ASP A 162 3.79 12.46 -14.21
N SER A 163 4.57 11.43 -13.93
CA SER A 163 4.35 10.47 -12.84
C SER A 163 5.32 10.66 -11.66
N GLU A 164 6.09 11.74 -11.64
CA GLU A 164 6.96 12.05 -10.53
C GLU A 164 6.16 12.35 -9.26
N ILE A 165 6.57 11.74 -8.14
CA ILE A 165 5.92 11.92 -6.85
C ILE A 165 6.58 13.09 -6.14
N ALA A 166 5.77 14.09 -5.78
CA ALA A 166 6.23 15.21 -4.99
C ALA A 166 6.55 14.76 -3.55
N ARG A 167 7.53 15.41 -2.94
CA ARG A 167 7.83 15.19 -1.52
C ARG A 167 6.81 15.90 -0.64
N GLN A 168 6.36 15.24 0.42
CA GLN A 168 5.58 15.87 1.48
C GLN A 168 6.44 16.93 2.17
N LYS A 169 5.89 18.11 2.33
CA LYS A 169 6.54 19.20 3.06
C LYS A 169 6.57 18.88 4.55
N SER A 170 7.66 19.29 5.22
CA SER A 170 7.78 19.12 6.67
C SER A 170 6.67 19.85 7.43
N PHE A 171 6.10 19.20 8.41
CA PHE A 171 5.10 19.78 9.29
C PHE A 171 5.76 20.75 10.28
N GLN A 172 5.07 21.86 10.59
CA GLN A 172 5.55 22.85 11.54
C GLN A 172 5.33 22.43 13.00
N LYS A 173 4.38 21.52 13.23
CA LYS A 173 4.04 20.98 14.54
C LYS A 173 3.44 19.58 14.38
N MET A 174 3.49 18.79 15.43
CA MET A 174 2.75 17.54 15.51
C MET A 174 1.26 17.81 15.36
N SER A 175 0.58 17.08 14.51
CA SER A 175 -0.88 16.97 14.44
C SER A 175 -1.36 15.82 15.33
N GLU A 176 -2.62 15.88 15.71
CA GLU A 176 -3.33 14.84 16.41
C GLU A 176 -4.66 14.62 15.72
N GLU A 177 -4.92 13.38 15.32
CA GLU A 177 -6.12 12.96 14.64
C GLU A 177 -6.78 11.82 15.41
N THR A 178 -8.11 11.76 15.34
CA THR A 178 -8.90 10.69 15.95
C THR A 178 -9.87 10.18 14.91
N GLU A 179 -9.81 8.88 14.66
CA GLU A 179 -10.66 8.20 13.70
C GLU A 179 -11.36 7.00 14.34
N TYR A 180 -12.41 6.53 13.70
CA TYR A 180 -13.24 5.45 14.21
C TYR A 180 -13.22 4.27 13.25
N TYR A 181 -13.22 3.08 13.81
CA TYR A 181 -13.35 1.85 13.05
C TYR A 181 -14.58 1.04 13.53
N PRO A 182 -15.17 0.23 12.65
CA PRO A 182 -16.35 -0.55 13.00
C PRO A 182 -16.00 -1.72 13.93
N ILE A 183 -16.85 -1.95 14.93
CA ILE A 183 -16.83 -3.16 15.76
C ILE A 183 -18.22 -3.83 15.70
N SER A 184 -18.32 -5.11 16.08
CA SER A 184 -19.62 -5.77 16.15
C SER A 184 -20.48 -5.18 17.28
N LYS A 185 -21.81 -5.30 17.16
CA LYS A 185 -22.74 -4.76 18.18
C LYS A 185 -22.62 -5.46 19.52
N GLU A 186 -22.12 -6.66 19.54
CA GLU A 186 -21.92 -7.50 20.73
C GLU A 186 -20.58 -7.23 21.42
N GLU A 187 -19.65 -6.52 20.78
CA GLU A 187 -18.35 -6.20 21.37
C GLU A 187 -18.40 -5.00 22.30
N ASN A 188 -17.66 -5.10 23.40
CA ASN A 188 -17.42 -3.96 24.28
C ASN A 188 -16.32 -3.07 23.65
N PRO A 189 -16.55 -1.77 23.44
CA PRO A 189 -15.55 -0.85 22.92
C PRO A 189 -14.41 -0.54 23.91
N GLU A 190 -14.59 -0.82 25.21
CA GLU A 190 -13.57 -0.56 26.22
C GLU A 190 -12.30 -1.36 25.96
N GLY A 191 -11.13 -0.69 25.99
CA GLY A 191 -9.85 -1.32 25.76
C GLY A 191 -9.64 -1.74 24.28
N LYS A 192 -10.34 -1.12 23.35
CA LYS A 192 -10.21 -1.38 21.91
C LYS A 192 -9.52 -0.24 21.15
N ALA A 193 -9.01 0.77 21.84
CA ALA A 193 -8.32 1.88 21.19
C ALA A 193 -6.98 1.43 20.57
N TYR A 194 -6.65 2.08 19.46
CA TYR A 194 -5.32 2.03 18.88
C TYR A 194 -4.67 3.39 19.08
N PHE A 195 -3.42 3.40 19.52
CA PHE A 195 -2.58 4.60 19.50
C PHE A 195 -1.48 4.40 18.47
N SER A 196 -1.25 5.39 17.63
CA SER A 196 -0.14 5.35 16.70
C SER A 196 0.63 6.67 16.73
N TYR A 197 1.93 6.60 17.01
CA TYR A 197 2.85 7.73 16.93
C TYR A 197 3.71 7.57 15.69
N ASN A 198 3.60 8.53 14.77
CA ASN A 198 4.14 8.38 13.43
C ASN A 198 4.95 9.62 13.05
N PHE A 199 6.03 9.44 12.30
CA PHE A 199 6.84 10.54 11.80
C PHE A 199 7.57 10.18 10.51
N VAL A 200 7.67 11.15 9.61
CA VAL A 200 8.43 11.04 8.36
C VAL A 200 9.91 11.28 8.66
N LEU A 201 10.77 10.46 8.07
CA LEU A 201 12.22 10.57 8.17
C LEU A 201 12.77 11.25 6.91
N ASP A 202 13.64 12.25 7.08
CA ASP A 202 14.31 12.91 5.97
C ASP A 202 15.70 12.29 5.74
N ILE A 203 15.70 11.04 5.32
CA ILE A 203 16.93 10.24 5.14
C ILE A 203 17.31 9.96 3.68
N ASP A 204 16.53 10.49 2.72
CA ASP A 204 16.83 10.57 1.28
C ASP A 204 17.52 9.34 0.66
N GLN A 205 16.92 8.17 0.76
CA GLN A 205 17.46 6.92 0.16
C GLN A 205 18.95 6.65 0.48
N ASP A 206 19.47 7.23 1.56
CA ASP A 206 20.79 6.91 2.08
C ASP A 206 20.79 5.48 2.67
N ALA A 207 21.39 4.55 1.95
CA ALA A 207 21.42 3.13 2.32
C ALA A 207 21.98 2.87 3.74
N LYS A 208 22.94 3.69 4.21
CA LYS A 208 23.50 3.56 5.57
C LYS A 208 22.49 4.01 6.62
N LYS A 209 21.82 5.14 6.38
CA LYS A 209 20.77 5.63 7.27
C LYS A 209 19.59 4.69 7.28
N SER A 210 19.14 4.19 6.11
CA SER A 210 18.07 3.21 6.00
C SER A 210 18.39 1.96 6.82
N LEU A 211 19.59 1.41 6.67
CA LEU A 211 20.03 0.27 7.46
C LEU A 211 20.08 0.59 8.97
N ALA A 212 20.59 1.77 9.35
CA ALA A 212 20.61 2.18 10.75
C ALA A 212 19.21 2.29 11.36
N PHE A 213 18.26 2.90 10.64
CA PHE A 213 16.87 2.97 11.10
C PHE A 213 16.16 1.62 11.13
N SER A 214 16.51 0.70 10.23
CA SER A 214 16.03 -0.68 10.30
C SER A 214 16.51 -1.37 11.57
N TYR A 215 17.78 -1.22 11.95
CA TYR A 215 18.29 -1.74 13.24
C TYR A 215 17.65 -1.06 14.45
N ILE A 216 17.43 0.26 14.41
CA ILE A 216 16.71 0.98 15.46
C ILE A 216 15.29 0.44 15.61
N GLY A 217 14.56 0.27 14.51
CA GLY A 217 13.23 -0.31 14.51
C GLY A 217 13.20 -1.72 15.13
N HIS A 218 14.19 -2.55 14.74
CA HIS A 218 14.32 -3.89 15.32
C HIS A 218 14.62 -3.86 16.83
N ALA A 219 15.53 -3.02 17.27
CA ALA A 219 15.91 -2.91 18.68
C ALA A 219 14.79 -2.34 19.57
N LEU A 220 14.00 -1.41 19.03
CA LEU A 220 12.94 -0.74 19.80
C LEU A 220 11.60 -1.50 19.75
N ILE A 221 11.22 -2.10 18.61
CA ILE A 221 9.84 -2.58 18.37
C ILE A 221 9.77 -4.05 17.97
N SER A 222 10.48 -4.48 16.92
CA SER A 222 10.18 -5.76 16.26
C SER A 222 11.07 -6.92 16.70
N GLY A 223 12.21 -6.66 17.34
CA GLY A 223 13.16 -7.68 17.74
C GLY A 223 12.79 -8.40 19.04
N PRO A 224 13.38 -9.58 19.28
CA PRO A 224 13.28 -10.24 20.58
C PRO A 224 13.85 -9.35 21.69
N GLY A 225 13.03 -9.03 22.70
CA GLY A 225 13.45 -8.16 23.79
C GLY A 225 13.52 -6.67 23.43
N ALA A 226 12.80 -6.25 22.40
CA ALA A 226 12.73 -4.86 21.95
C ALA A 226 12.34 -3.93 23.11
N VAL A 227 13.21 -2.94 23.39
CA VAL A 227 13.19 -2.18 24.66
C VAL A 227 11.90 -1.37 24.82
N LEU A 228 11.49 -0.65 23.78
CA LEU A 228 10.27 0.16 23.83
C LEU A 228 9.01 -0.70 23.88
N LYS A 229 8.97 -1.77 23.07
CA LYS A 229 7.86 -2.73 23.12
C LYS A 229 7.67 -3.31 24.50
N GLN A 230 8.73 -3.79 25.14
CA GLN A 230 8.66 -4.35 26.50
C GLN A 230 8.14 -3.33 27.50
N ARG A 231 8.70 -2.12 27.50
CA ARG A 231 8.31 -1.06 28.44
C ARG A 231 6.83 -0.68 28.30
N LEU A 232 6.33 -0.53 27.06
CA LEU A 232 4.91 -0.23 26.83
C LEU A 232 3.99 -1.37 27.30
N LEU A 233 4.37 -2.63 27.06
CA LEU A 233 3.60 -3.80 27.51
C LEU A 233 3.64 -3.97 29.03
N GLU A 234 4.78 -3.75 29.69
CA GLU A 234 4.93 -3.84 31.15
C GLU A 234 4.08 -2.78 31.87
N GLU A 235 3.90 -1.60 31.26
CA GLU A 235 3.02 -0.56 31.78
C GLU A 235 1.54 -0.77 31.40
N GLY A 236 1.22 -1.82 30.62
CA GLY A 236 -0.16 -2.14 30.22
C GLY A 236 -0.77 -1.19 29.20
N LEU A 237 0.07 -0.51 28.41
CA LEU A 237 -0.34 0.51 27.43
C LEU A 237 -0.81 -0.05 26.10
N GLY A 238 -1.25 -1.27 26.07
CA GLY A 238 -1.77 -2.03 24.94
C GLY A 238 -1.58 -3.53 25.13
N GLU A 239 -2.33 -4.34 24.42
CA GLU A 239 -2.16 -5.80 24.42
C GLU A 239 -1.06 -6.25 23.45
N ASP A 240 -0.80 -5.46 22.40
CA ASP A 240 0.35 -5.65 21.51
C ASP A 240 0.91 -4.29 21.06
N ILE A 241 2.21 -4.29 20.77
CA ILE A 241 2.96 -3.13 20.23
C ILE A 241 3.64 -3.57 18.95
N PHE A 242 3.41 -2.82 17.89
CA PHE A 242 4.00 -3.10 16.58
C PHE A 242 4.35 -1.82 15.82
N GLY A 243 4.95 -1.97 14.65
CA GLY A 243 5.44 -0.87 13.82
C GLY A 243 6.93 -0.99 13.60
N GLY A 244 7.61 0.14 13.45
CA GLY A 244 9.03 0.25 13.19
C GLY A 244 9.31 1.14 11.99
N TYR A 245 10.48 0.96 11.40
CA TYR A 245 10.93 1.68 10.23
C TYR A 245 10.32 1.09 8.94
N ALA A 246 9.88 1.97 8.05
CA ALA A 246 9.31 1.64 6.75
C ALA A 246 9.97 2.47 5.63
N ASP A 247 10.44 1.79 4.60
CA ASP A 247 11.20 2.35 3.45
C ASP A 247 10.54 2.06 2.09
N GLY A 248 9.31 1.58 2.10
CA GLY A 248 8.55 1.22 0.90
C GLY A 248 8.05 2.39 0.06
N VAL A 249 8.24 3.63 0.51
CA VAL A 249 7.80 4.87 -0.14
C VAL A 249 8.95 5.87 -0.27
N LEU A 250 8.74 6.94 -1.06
CA LEU A 250 9.79 7.93 -1.37
C LEU A 250 10.41 8.56 -0.12
N GLN A 251 9.58 8.97 0.84
CA GLN A 251 10.03 9.48 2.13
C GLN A 251 9.76 8.42 3.18
N HIS A 252 10.81 7.85 3.71
CA HIS A 252 10.70 6.81 4.72
C HIS A 252 10.03 7.34 5.99
N TYR A 253 9.40 6.47 6.73
CA TYR A 253 8.70 6.86 7.95
C TYR A 253 8.91 5.83 9.06
N PHE A 254 8.51 6.19 10.26
CA PHE A 254 8.57 5.32 11.43
C PHE A 254 7.23 5.35 12.14
N THR A 255 6.77 4.20 12.59
CA THR A 255 5.51 4.05 13.32
C THR A 255 5.73 3.32 14.63
N ILE A 256 4.98 3.70 15.65
CA ILE A 256 4.90 3.00 16.94
C ILE A 256 3.43 2.90 17.28
N THR A 257 2.88 1.69 17.25
CA THR A 257 1.45 1.45 17.44
C THR A 257 1.20 0.55 18.63
N ALA A 258 0.29 0.97 19.51
CA ALA A 258 -0.30 0.15 20.55
C ALA A 258 -1.70 -0.29 20.15
N LYS A 259 -1.97 -1.60 20.27
CA LYS A 259 -3.26 -2.23 19.96
C LYS A 259 -4.00 -2.56 21.25
N ASN A 260 -5.32 -2.39 21.24
CA ASN A 260 -6.19 -2.70 22.36
C ASN A 260 -5.76 -1.98 23.65
N ALA A 261 -5.57 -0.67 23.53
CA ALA A 261 -5.25 0.22 24.64
C ALA A 261 -6.52 0.86 25.23
N LYS A 262 -6.42 1.49 26.40
CA LYS A 262 -7.50 2.29 26.96
C LYS A 262 -7.31 3.75 26.56
N GLU A 263 -8.39 4.45 26.21
CA GLU A 263 -8.32 5.83 25.73
C GLU A 263 -7.60 6.78 26.70
N GLU A 264 -7.76 6.58 28.03
CA GLU A 264 -7.11 7.36 29.04
C GLU A 264 -5.59 7.25 29.08
N ASP A 265 -5.02 6.17 28.51
CA ASP A 265 -3.58 5.89 28.53
C ASP A 265 -2.79 6.62 27.44
N LYS A 266 -3.44 7.36 26.54
CA LYS A 266 -2.81 8.06 25.42
C LYS A 266 -1.64 8.95 25.82
N ALA A 267 -1.81 9.77 26.88
CA ALA A 267 -0.76 10.67 27.34
C ALA A 267 0.47 9.89 27.86
N ARG A 268 0.22 8.81 28.57
CA ARG A 268 1.29 7.95 29.11
C ARG A 268 2.03 7.21 27.99
N PHE A 269 1.31 6.73 26.98
CA PHE A 269 1.90 6.12 25.80
C PHE A 269 2.94 7.05 25.14
N LEU A 270 2.58 8.32 24.91
CA LEU A 270 3.49 9.29 24.33
C LEU A 270 4.69 9.61 25.25
N GLU A 271 4.47 9.74 26.55
CA GLU A 271 5.52 9.99 27.54
C GLU A 271 6.56 8.87 27.54
N VAL A 272 6.12 7.61 27.59
CA VAL A 272 7.01 6.44 27.57
C VAL A 272 7.86 6.39 26.31
N ILE A 273 7.29 6.69 25.15
CA ILE A 273 8.04 6.77 23.89
C ILE A 273 9.14 7.84 23.98
N GLN A 274 8.78 9.04 24.42
CA GLN A 274 9.73 10.16 24.52
C GLN A 274 10.83 9.88 25.53
N ASP A 275 10.52 9.25 26.67
CA ASP A 275 11.50 8.85 27.68
C ASP A 275 12.46 7.81 27.13
N CYS A 276 11.94 6.77 26.47
CA CYS A 276 12.77 5.72 25.90
C CYS A 276 13.73 6.27 24.82
N ILE A 277 13.25 7.18 23.95
CA ILE A 277 14.12 7.83 22.94
C ILE A 277 15.20 8.69 23.61
N ARG A 278 14.87 9.43 24.67
CA ARG A 278 15.84 10.26 25.41
C ARG A 278 16.90 9.41 26.12
N GLU A 279 16.51 8.28 26.70
CA GLU A 279 17.44 7.38 27.39
C GLU A 279 18.39 6.65 26.43
N ALA A 280 17.97 6.47 25.17
CA ALA A 280 18.75 5.82 24.11
C ALA A 280 19.68 6.77 23.35
N SER A 281 19.57 8.08 23.54
CA SER A 281 20.36 9.12 22.86
C SER A 281 21.60 9.52 23.66
#